data_ace2efc91490b2bb07c96003180ff023
#
_entry.id   ace2efc91490b2bb07c96003180ff023
#
_cell.length_a   1.000
_cell.length_b   1.000
_cell.length_c   1.000
_cell.angle_alpha   90.00
_cell.angle_beta   90.00
_cell.angle_gamma   90.00
#
_symmetry.space_group_name_H-M   'P 1'
#
loop_
_entity.id
_entity.type
_entity.pdbx_description
1 polymer ?
#
loop_
_entity_poly.entity_id
_entity_poly.type
_entity_poly.pdbx_seq_one_letter_code
_entity_poly.pdbx_strand_id
1 'polypeptide(L)'
;MSIRLFKKLPLFLEQSVFSGTGFMINIALVKLLGLEQYGILASLIIFSHLLLSISQALVIQPMQVHISKAKAIYSYRLILLGLQLSLILFYLIVIMGISLADFTSVDFGQAPLLPFTLYLATFILFDFYRKYFLATGRVTTALIIGMIYSASTVSLLLLTLSNQSTETLTTYLYVLMAGYLPALTVASVVYCQALALPGKDTLIKYLKIHLIDGQWLLYAAVVQWFSGNLYVMMSGLLIGIEALGVLRFIQSLFGLINILLQTIENYVLPQLSRAYQVSLQHSYQAFQKSLGAYQLAILGGLALLFFFAEEVLRLAGSAEFVPYAYVLRGMVFLYVIIIIAYPIRLLIRITELNKSYFAAYLISFLFSLLSYQFLLTHFGVTGAVLGLIINQLILQATWLIVLHKNQFNVWKLYTS
;
A
#
# COMPACT_ATOMS: atom_id res chain seq x y z
N MET A 1 4.17 21.82 24.22
CA MET A 1 3.95 20.55 23.49
C MET A 1 2.58 20.46 22.79
N SER A 2 1.53 21.12 23.28
CA SER A 2 0.14 21.01 22.78
C SER A 2 -0.15 21.63 21.40
N ILE A 3 0.36 22.81 21.07
CA ILE A 3 0.01 23.55 19.81
C ILE A 3 0.55 22.85 18.54
N ARG A 4 1.66 22.13 18.63
CA ARG A 4 2.21 21.37 17.47
C ARG A 4 1.45 20.07 17.18
N LEU A 5 0.82 19.46 18.18
CA LEU A 5 -0.05 18.29 18.02
C LEU A 5 -1.36 18.66 17.30
N PHE A 6 -1.98 19.79 17.66
CA PHE A 6 -3.22 20.25 17.02
C PHE A 6 -3.06 20.53 15.53
N LYS A 7 -1.90 21.02 15.06
CA LYS A 7 -1.64 21.26 13.63
C LYS A 7 -1.49 19.97 12.81
N LYS A 8 -1.20 18.81 13.45
CA LYS A 8 -1.03 17.51 12.78
C LYS A 8 -2.28 16.62 12.88
N LEU A 9 -3.24 17.00 13.72
CA LEU A 9 -4.48 16.26 13.91
C LEU A 9 -5.25 15.99 12.61
N PRO A 10 -5.44 16.98 11.69
CA PRO A 10 -6.14 16.74 10.44
C PRO A 10 -5.45 15.71 9.54
N LEU A 11 -4.11 15.68 9.51
CA LEU A 11 -3.35 14.70 8.73
C LEU A 11 -3.50 13.29 9.29
N PHE A 12 -3.48 13.16 10.63
CA PHE A 12 -3.71 11.88 11.28
C PHE A 12 -5.15 11.39 11.08
N LEU A 13 -6.13 12.27 11.23
CA LEU A 13 -7.54 11.95 10.99
C LEU A 13 -7.78 11.54 9.53
N GLU A 14 -7.18 12.26 8.58
CA GLU A 14 -7.28 11.93 7.15
C GLU A 14 -6.77 10.51 6.87
N GLN A 15 -5.60 10.18 7.36
CA GLN A 15 -5.03 8.85 7.19
C GLN A 15 -5.86 7.78 7.91
N SER A 16 -6.35 8.06 9.12
CA SER A 16 -7.18 7.13 9.89
C SER A 16 -8.53 6.86 9.23
N VAL A 17 -9.19 7.90 8.71
CA VAL A 17 -10.46 7.76 7.99
C VAL A 17 -10.26 6.92 6.74
N PHE A 18 -9.30 7.27 5.90
CA PHE A 18 -9.07 6.55 4.64
C PHE A 18 -8.70 5.08 4.87
N SER A 19 -7.70 4.83 5.73
CA SER A 19 -7.22 3.47 5.98
C SER A 19 -8.20 2.65 6.82
N GLY A 20 -8.85 3.27 7.79
CA GLY A 20 -9.88 2.63 8.60
C GLY A 20 -11.08 2.20 7.76
N THR A 21 -11.53 3.06 6.84
CA THR A 21 -12.59 2.71 5.88
C THR A 21 -12.20 1.51 5.01
N GLY A 22 -11.01 1.54 4.42
CA GLY A 22 -10.52 0.41 3.61
C GLY A 22 -10.47 -0.90 4.40
N PHE A 23 -10.03 -0.85 5.65
CA PHE A 23 -9.99 -2.01 6.54
C PHE A 23 -11.40 -2.55 6.85
N MET A 24 -12.34 -1.67 7.22
CA MET A 24 -13.72 -2.05 7.51
C MET A 24 -14.44 -2.62 6.29
N ILE A 25 -14.27 -2.00 5.12
CA ILE A 25 -14.80 -2.52 3.85
C ILE A 25 -14.25 -3.90 3.57
N ASN A 26 -12.94 -4.11 3.74
CA ASN A 26 -12.33 -5.42 3.50
C ASN A 26 -12.91 -6.51 4.41
N ILE A 27 -13.07 -6.24 5.71
CA ILE A 27 -13.73 -7.16 6.65
C ILE A 27 -15.17 -7.46 6.23
N ALA A 28 -15.94 -6.44 5.83
CA ALA A 28 -17.30 -6.62 5.37
C ALA A 28 -17.35 -7.54 4.13
N LEU A 29 -16.50 -7.28 3.13
CA LEU A 29 -16.46 -8.06 1.89
C LEU A 29 -16.03 -9.52 2.10
N VAL A 30 -15.10 -9.78 3.03
CA VAL A 30 -14.73 -11.16 3.42
C VAL A 30 -15.93 -11.94 3.93
N LYS A 31 -16.77 -11.32 4.78
CA LYS A 31 -17.97 -11.96 5.34
C LYS A 31 -19.09 -12.15 4.33
N LEU A 32 -19.18 -11.26 3.35
CA LEU A 32 -20.28 -11.22 2.39
C LEU A 32 -20.04 -12.13 1.18
N LEU A 33 -18.80 -12.24 0.71
CA LEU A 33 -18.44 -12.96 -0.51
C LEU A 33 -18.13 -14.45 -0.29
N GLY A 34 -17.77 -14.86 0.94
CA GLY A 34 -17.18 -16.17 1.17
C GLY A 34 -15.75 -16.28 0.59
N LEU A 35 -15.10 -17.42 0.82
CA LEU A 35 -13.67 -17.57 0.58
C LEU A 35 -13.28 -17.47 -0.90
N GLU A 36 -14.01 -18.16 -1.77
CA GLU A 36 -13.69 -18.21 -3.21
C GLU A 36 -13.88 -16.85 -3.91
N GLN A 37 -15.07 -16.25 -3.79
CA GLN A 37 -15.34 -14.94 -4.42
C GLN A 37 -14.46 -13.83 -3.82
N TYR A 38 -14.20 -13.90 -2.51
CA TYR A 38 -13.22 -13.00 -1.90
C TYR A 38 -11.81 -13.21 -2.45
N GLY A 39 -11.41 -14.43 -2.76
CA GLY A 39 -10.14 -14.73 -3.42
C GLY A 39 -10.02 -14.04 -4.79
N ILE A 40 -11.07 -14.09 -5.60
CA ILE A 40 -11.13 -13.36 -6.89
C ILE A 40 -11.03 -11.85 -6.66
N LEU A 41 -11.81 -11.29 -5.74
CA LEU A 41 -11.72 -9.87 -5.38
C LEU A 41 -10.31 -9.49 -4.92
N ALA A 42 -9.70 -10.32 -4.07
CA ALA A 42 -8.36 -10.10 -3.55
C ALA A 42 -7.31 -10.06 -4.66
N SER A 43 -7.41 -10.92 -5.68
CA SER A 43 -6.53 -10.90 -6.85
C SER A 43 -6.66 -9.59 -7.64
N LEU A 44 -7.89 -9.12 -7.85
CA LEU A 44 -8.17 -7.84 -8.51
C LEU A 44 -7.63 -6.64 -7.70
N ILE A 45 -7.77 -6.67 -6.38
CA ILE A 45 -7.22 -5.64 -5.49
C ILE A 45 -5.68 -5.64 -5.53
N ILE A 46 -5.04 -6.80 -5.49
CA ILE A 46 -3.57 -6.90 -5.60
C ILE A 46 -3.11 -6.30 -6.92
N PHE A 47 -3.77 -6.64 -8.02
CA PHE A 47 -3.46 -6.08 -9.34
C PHE A 47 -3.70 -4.56 -9.39
N SER A 48 -4.79 -4.07 -8.78
CA SER A 48 -5.06 -2.63 -8.65
C SER A 48 -3.93 -1.89 -7.92
N HIS A 49 -3.36 -2.50 -6.87
CA HIS A 49 -2.23 -1.92 -6.14
C HIS A 49 -0.93 -1.90 -6.95
N LEU A 50 -0.71 -2.86 -7.85
CA LEU A 50 0.41 -2.80 -8.80
C LEU A 50 0.26 -1.57 -9.72
N LEU A 51 -0.92 -1.41 -10.34
CA LEU A 51 -1.20 -0.29 -11.24
C LEU A 51 -1.16 1.06 -10.50
N LEU A 52 -1.65 1.09 -9.26
CA LEU A 52 -1.52 2.26 -8.40
C LEU A 52 -0.05 2.58 -8.10
N SER A 53 0.80 1.57 -7.84
CA SER A 53 2.24 1.78 -7.60
C SER A 53 2.94 2.37 -8.80
N ILE A 54 2.55 1.98 -10.02
CA ILE A 54 3.05 2.57 -11.28
C ILE A 54 2.59 4.03 -11.40
N SER A 55 1.31 4.33 -11.12
CA SER A 55 0.79 5.69 -11.10
C SER A 55 1.51 6.57 -10.07
N GLN A 56 1.76 6.02 -8.88
CA GLN A 56 2.51 6.72 -7.83
C GLN A 56 3.94 7.03 -8.27
N ALA A 57 4.62 6.11 -8.91
CA ALA A 57 5.99 6.30 -9.38
C ALA A 57 6.10 7.33 -10.50
N LEU A 58 5.22 7.26 -11.50
CA LEU A 58 5.31 8.11 -12.70
C LEU A 58 4.68 9.49 -12.53
N VAL A 59 3.62 9.61 -11.71
CA VAL A 59 2.85 10.85 -11.61
C VAL A 59 2.94 11.47 -10.22
N ILE A 60 2.62 10.70 -9.17
CA ILE A 60 2.39 11.27 -7.84
C ILE A 60 3.70 11.64 -7.13
N GLN A 61 4.70 10.76 -7.11
CA GLN A 61 5.98 11.04 -6.42
C GLN A 61 6.74 12.22 -7.06
N PRO A 62 6.91 12.30 -8.40
CA PRO A 62 7.48 13.49 -9.03
C PRO A 62 6.64 14.76 -8.73
N MET A 63 5.31 14.67 -8.77
CA MET A 63 4.44 15.78 -8.38
C MET A 63 4.75 16.27 -6.95
N GLN A 64 4.84 15.39 -5.97
CA GLN A 64 5.10 15.75 -4.57
C GLN A 64 6.41 16.53 -4.40
N VAL A 65 7.42 16.23 -5.21
CA VAL A 65 8.73 16.92 -5.18
C VAL A 65 8.68 18.28 -5.88
N HIS A 66 7.96 18.36 -7.01
CA HIS A 66 8.06 19.53 -7.90
C HIS A 66 6.93 20.54 -7.73
N ILE A 67 5.78 20.18 -7.11
CA ILE A 67 4.61 21.06 -7.06
C ILE A 67 4.87 22.34 -6.27
N SER A 68 5.64 22.29 -5.19
CA SER A 68 5.98 23.47 -4.38
C SER A 68 6.96 24.42 -5.08
N LYS A 69 7.66 23.94 -6.11
CA LYS A 69 8.67 24.68 -6.89
C LYS A 69 8.12 25.12 -8.25
N ALA A 70 6.88 24.78 -8.59
CA ALA A 70 6.29 25.03 -9.90
C ALA A 70 5.96 26.52 -10.09
N LYS A 71 6.66 27.20 -11.04
CA LYS A 71 6.36 28.61 -11.39
C LYS A 71 5.00 28.77 -12.10
N ALA A 72 4.63 27.80 -12.97
CA ALA A 72 3.37 27.78 -13.70
C ALA A 72 2.41 26.72 -13.12
N ILE A 73 2.00 26.92 -11.87
CA ILE A 73 1.25 25.89 -11.11
C ILE A 73 -0.07 25.48 -11.77
N TYR A 74 -0.82 26.40 -12.37
CA TYR A 74 -2.11 26.11 -13.01
C TYR A 74 -1.95 25.27 -14.28
N SER A 75 -0.92 25.56 -15.08
CA SER A 75 -0.56 24.74 -16.26
C SER A 75 -0.01 23.37 -15.83
N TYR A 76 0.80 23.33 -14.77
CA TYR A 76 1.32 22.06 -14.23
C TYR A 76 0.20 21.17 -13.71
N ARG A 77 -0.83 21.73 -13.06
CA ARG A 77 -2.03 20.98 -12.65
C ARG A 77 -2.73 20.32 -13.83
N LEU A 78 -2.91 21.03 -14.94
CA LEU A 78 -3.53 20.46 -16.13
C LEU A 78 -2.67 19.32 -16.72
N ILE A 79 -1.35 19.49 -16.75
CA ILE A 79 -0.41 18.42 -17.20
C ILE A 79 -0.51 17.18 -16.29
N LEU A 80 -0.55 17.38 -14.96
CA LEU A 80 -0.69 16.28 -14.01
C LEU A 80 -1.98 15.48 -14.21
N LEU A 81 -3.09 16.19 -14.39
CA LEU A 81 -4.39 15.57 -14.67
C LEU A 81 -4.34 14.80 -16.01
N GLY A 82 -3.77 15.42 -17.04
CA GLY A 82 -3.58 14.79 -18.35
C GLY A 82 -2.74 13.50 -18.27
N LEU A 83 -1.60 13.54 -17.56
CA LEU A 83 -0.77 12.36 -17.33
C LEU A 83 -1.52 11.26 -16.59
N GLN A 84 -2.26 11.63 -15.54
CA GLN A 84 -3.03 10.68 -14.74
C GLN A 84 -4.14 10.01 -15.56
N LEU A 85 -4.90 10.80 -16.33
CA LEU A 85 -5.97 10.28 -17.19
C LEU A 85 -5.43 9.44 -18.33
N SER A 86 -4.30 9.84 -18.95
CA SER A 86 -3.63 9.04 -19.98
C SER A 86 -3.18 7.68 -19.45
N LEU A 87 -2.66 7.65 -18.22
CA LEU A 87 -2.24 6.40 -17.58
C LEU A 87 -3.44 5.50 -17.26
N ILE A 88 -4.52 6.08 -16.74
CA ILE A 88 -5.78 5.33 -16.51
C ILE A 88 -6.30 4.78 -17.84
N LEU A 89 -6.36 5.59 -18.88
CA LEU A 89 -6.80 5.16 -20.22
C LEU A 89 -5.93 4.01 -20.75
N PHE A 90 -4.61 4.11 -20.59
CA PHE A 90 -3.69 3.03 -20.95
C PHE A 90 -4.03 1.72 -20.22
N TYR A 91 -4.28 1.77 -18.90
CA TYR A 91 -4.70 0.59 -18.13
C TYR A 91 -6.01 -0.03 -18.64
N LEU A 92 -7.01 0.84 -18.92
CA LEU A 92 -8.29 0.38 -19.47
C LEU A 92 -8.11 -0.32 -20.82
N ILE A 93 -7.31 0.26 -21.71
CA ILE A 93 -7.01 -0.33 -23.04
C ILE A 93 -6.30 -1.68 -22.88
N VAL A 94 -5.31 -1.78 -22.00
CA VAL A 94 -4.57 -3.03 -21.77
C VAL A 94 -5.49 -4.11 -21.20
N ILE A 95 -6.29 -3.81 -20.19
CA ILE A 95 -7.21 -4.77 -19.56
C ILE A 95 -8.28 -5.23 -20.55
N MET A 96 -8.87 -4.30 -21.30
CA MET A 96 -9.87 -4.64 -22.32
C MET A 96 -9.25 -5.41 -23.50
N GLY A 97 -8.03 -5.06 -23.90
CA GLY A 97 -7.29 -5.78 -24.94
C GLY A 97 -6.97 -7.23 -24.57
N ILE A 98 -6.57 -7.47 -23.33
CA ILE A 98 -6.36 -8.82 -22.79
C ILE A 98 -7.67 -9.61 -22.80
N SER A 99 -8.78 -8.97 -22.42
CA SER A 99 -10.11 -9.58 -22.42
C SER A 99 -10.58 -10.00 -23.84
N LEU A 100 -10.28 -9.18 -24.86
CA LEU A 100 -10.70 -9.46 -26.24
C LEU A 100 -9.80 -10.49 -26.96
N ALA A 101 -8.57 -10.64 -26.50
CA ALA A 101 -7.58 -11.48 -27.18
C ALA A 101 -7.69 -12.97 -26.83
N ASP A 102 -8.62 -13.38 -25.96
CA ASP A 102 -8.77 -14.77 -25.44
C ASP A 102 -7.44 -15.40 -24.94
N PHE A 103 -6.48 -14.53 -24.61
CA PHE A 103 -5.11 -14.90 -24.21
C PHE A 103 -5.07 -15.55 -22.81
N THR A 104 -6.22 -15.85 -22.24
CA THR A 104 -6.37 -16.34 -20.89
C THR A 104 -6.46 -17.86 -20.83
N SER A 105 -5.30 -18.52 -20.96
CA SER A 105 -5.08 -19.80 -20.26
C SER A 105 -5.04 -19.63 -18.72
N VAL A 106 -5.06 -18.41 -18.23
CA VAL A 106 -5.34 -18.07 -16.83
C VAL A 106 -6.84 -17.81 -16.77
N ASP A 107 -7.53 -18.74 -16.15
CA ASP A 107 -8.98 -18.68 -15.97
C ASP A 107 -9.36 -17.49 -15.05
N PHE A 108 -9.25 -16.26 -15.57
CA PHE A 108 -9.98 -15.10 -15.06
C PHE A 108 -11.50 -15.23 -15.35
N GLY A 109 -11.96 -16.41 -15.81
CA GLY A 109 -13.23 -16.68 -16.43
C GLY A 109 -14.48 -16.31 -15.62
N GLN A 110 -14.32 -15.89 -14.38
CA GLN A 110 -15.40 -15.36 -13.55
C GLN A 110 -15.15 -13.92 -13.08
N ALA A 111 -14.01 -13.29 -13.42
CA ALA A 111 -13.73 -11.92 -12.98
C ALA A 111 -14.58 -10.93 -13.83
N PRO A 112 -15.43 -10.12 -13.21
CA PRO A 112 -16.26 -9.14 -13.93
C PRO A 112 -15.39 -7.95 -14.36
N LEU A 113 -14.78 -8.03 -15.55
CA LEU A 113 -13.77 -7.10 -16.04
C LEU A 113 -14.29 -5.65 -16.18
N LEU A 114 -15.53 -5.46 -16.68
CA LEU A 114 -16.09 -4.11 -16.82
C LEU A 114 -16.27 -3.40 -15.47
N PRO A 115 -16.97 -3.97 -14.46
CA PRO A 115 -17.04 -3.34 -13.14
C PRO A 115 -15.66 -3.17 -12.49
N PHE A 116 -14.74 -4.10 -12.71
CA PHE A 116 -13.37 -3.97 -12.20
C PHE A 116 -12.62 -2.78 -12.84
N THR A 117 -12.71 -2.60 -14.16
CA THR A 117 -12.04 -1.47 -14.83
C THR A 117 -12.61 -0.11 -14.38
N LEU A 118 -13.90 -0.02 -14.17
CA LEU A 118 -14.56 1.18 -13.64
C LEU A 118 -14.14 1.46 -12.18
N TYR A 119 -14.12 0.43 -11.34
CA TYR A 119 -13.58 0.53 -9.98
C TYR A 119 -12.12 1.01 -9.98
N LEU A 120 -11.27 0.40 -10.79
CA LEU A 120 -9.86 0.75 -10.90
C LEU A 120 -9.65 2.21 -11.30
N ALA A 121 -10.38 2.69 -12.30
CA ALA A 121 -10.31 4.08 -12.76
C ALA A 121 -10.68 5.07 -11.65
N THR A 122 -11.78 4.82 -10.94
CA THR A 122 -12.23 5.68 -9.83
C THR A 122 -11.28 5.63 -8.64
N PHE A 123 -10.75 4.46 -8.29
CA PHE A 123 -9.78 4.26 -7.22
C PHE A 123 -8.48 5.03 -7.47
N ILE A 124 -7.88 4.88 -8.67
CA ILE A 124 -6.61 5.53 -9.01
C ILE A 124 -6.79 7.06 -9.13
N LEU A 125 -7.90 7.52 -9.70
CA LEU A 125 -8.20 8.94 -9.80
C LEU A 125 -8.44 9.58 -8.42
N PHE A 126 -9.11 8.87 -7.51
CA PHE A 126 -9.32 9.32 -6.13
C PHE A 126 -7.98 9.45 -5.37
N ASP A 127 -7.09 8.44 -5.46
CA ASP A 127 -5.76 8.51 -4.83
C ASP A 127 -4.94 9.69 -5.38
N PHE A 128 -5.02 9.96 -6.68
CA PHE A 128 -4.38 11.13 -7.30
C PHE A 128 -4.86 12.44 -6.68
N TYR A 129 -6.16 12.69 -6.60
CA TYR A 129 -6.69 13.92 -6.00
C TYR A 129 -6.32 14.04 -4.51
N ARG A 130 -6.48 12.95 -3.77
CA ARG A 130 -6.12 12.89 -2.36
C ARG A 130 -4.66 13.26 -2.15
N LYS A 131 -3.74 12.63 -2.87
CA LYS A 131 -2.29 12.89 -2.80
C LYS A 131 -1.93 14.31 -3.26
N TYR A 132 -2.62 14.84 -4.27
CA TYR A 132 -2.46 16.22 -4.70
C TYR A 132 -2.83 17.22 -3.59
N PHE A 133 -3.97 17.05 -2.94
CA PHE A 133 -4.37 17.95 -1.86
C PHE A 133 -3.43 17.87 -0.66
N LEU A 134 -2.94 16.69 -0.33
CA LEU A 134 -1.91 16.53 0.71
C LEU A 134 -0.59 17.22 0.33
N ALA A 135 -0.13 17.07 -0.90
CA ALA A 135 1.11 17.68 -1.39
C ALA A 135 1.05 19.21 -1.43
N THR A 136 -0.14 19.78 -1.67
CA THR A 136 -0.39 21.23 -1.67
C THR A 136 -0.75 21.79 -0.30
N GLY A 137 -0.69 21.00 0.77
CA GLY A 137 -1.01 21.43 2.13
C GLY A 137 -2.51 21.58 2.42
N ARG A 138 -3.39 21.22 1.47
CA ARG A 138 -4.85 21.27 1.63
C ARG A 138 -5.37 20.02 2.35
N VAL A 139 -4.84 19.75 3.54
CA VAL A 139 -5.14 18.53 4.32
C VAL A 139 -6.64 18.42 4.65
N THR A 140 -7.29 19.54 4.96
CA THR A 140 -8.73 19.56 5.25
C THR A 140 -9.56 19.11 4.04
N THR A 141 -9.18 19.52 2.82
CA THR A 141 -9.86 19.08 1.60
C THR A 141 -9.66 17.57 1.40
N ALA A 142 -8.45 17.06 1.61
CA ALA A 142 -8.18 15.62 1.55
C ALA A 142 -9.02 14.83 2.59
N LEU A 143 -9.14 15.35 3.82
CA LEU A 143 -9.99 14.77 4.86
C LEU A 143 -11.47 14.76 4.46
N ILE A 144 -12.00 15.88 3.95
CA ILE A 144 -13.41 15.97 3.54
C ILE A 144 -13.74 14.98 2.43
N ILE A 145 -12.93 14.90 1.37
CA ILE A 145 -13.18 13.91 0.30
C ILE A 145 -13.03 12.46 0.83
N GLY A 146 -12.12 12.22 1.77
CA GLY A 146 -12.00 10.93 2.46
C GLY A 146 -13.24 10.58 3.27
N MET A 147 -13.82 11.54 4.00
CA MET A 147 -15.07 11.34 4.76
C MET A 147 -16.28 11.12 3.83
N ILE A 148 -16.38 11.84 2.72
CA ILE A 148 -17.42 11.64 1.71
C ILE A 148 -17.32 10.23 1.12
N TYR A 149 -16.13 9.81 0.72
CA TYR A 149 -15.87 8.44 0.24
C TYR A 149 -16.29 7.40 1.28
N SER A 150 -15.88 7.58 2.53
CA SER A 150 -16.20 6.65 3.62
C SER A 150 -17.71 6.55 3.84
N ALA A 151 -18.40 7.68 3.96
CA ALA A 151 -19.84 7.72 4.18
C ALA A 151 -20.61 7.12 3.00
N SER A 152 -20.28 7.49 1.76
CA SER A 152 -20.96 6.96 0.57
C SER A 152 -20.77 5.45 0.41
N THR A 153 -19.54 4.94 0.57
CA THR A 153 -19.25 3.51 0.41
C THR A 153 -19.93 2.68 1.51
N VAL A 154 -19.86 3.13 2.77
CA VAL A 154 -20.52 2.42 3.88
C VAL A 154 -22.05 2.43 3.69
N SER A 155 -22.64 3.58 3.31
CA SER A 155 -24.08 3.68 3.07
C SER A 155 -24.53 2.76 1.94
N LEU A 156 -23.79 2.70 0.82
CA LEU A 156 -24.09 1.80 -0.30
C LEU A 156 -23.95 0.33 0.11
N LEU A 157 -22.93 -0.05 0.88
CA LEU A 157 -22.81 -1.41 1.39
C LEU A 157 -23.97 -1.79 2.31
N LEU A 158 -24.41 -0.90 3.19
CA LEU A 158 -25.57 -1.15 4.05
C LEU A 158 -26.87 -1.28 3.25
N LEU A 159 -27.04 -0.49 2.19
CA LEU A 159 -28.20 -0.58 1.30
C LEU A 159 -28.22 -1.92 0.52
N THR A 160 -27.08 -2.41 0.04
CA THR A 160 -27.00 -3.72 -0.61
C THR A 160 -27.39 -4.83 0.37
N LEU A 161 -26.90 -4.78 1.61
CA LEU A 161 -27.25 -5.76 2.65
C LEU A 161 -28.75 -5.79 2.99
N SER A 162 -29.42 -4.64 2.93
CA SER A 162 -30.88 -4.57 3.23
C SER A 162 -31.77 -5.16 2.16
N ASN A 163 -31.30 -5.22 0.91
CA ASN A 163 -32.12 -5.58 -0.25
C ASN A 163 -32.22 -7.10 -0.55
N GLN A 164 -31.54 -7.97 0.24
CA GLN A 164 -31.53 -9.43 0.11
C GLN A 164 -31.39 -9.97 -1.35
N SER A 165 -30.82 -9.16 -2.24
CA SER A 165 -30.51 -9.58 -3.61
C SER A 165 -29.33 -10.58 -3.59
N THR A 166 -29.28 -11.48 -4.55
CA THR A 166 -28.15 -12.39 -4.76
C THR A 166 -26.88 -11.57 -4.99
N GLU A 167 -26.11 -11.41 -3.94
CA GLU A 167 -24.96 -10.52 -3.93
C GLU A 167 -23.80 -11.22 -4.64
N THR A 168 -23.43 -10.69 -5.78
CA THR A 168 -22.30 -11.18 -6.57
C THR A 168 -21.10 -10.26 -6.43
N LEU A 169 -19.92 -10.78 -6.72
CA LEU A 169 -18.68 -9.97 -6.82
C LEU A 169 -18.87 -8.74 -7.72
N THR A 170 -19.64 -8.89 -8.80
CA THR A 170 -19.99 -7.79 -9.73
C THR A 170 -20.70 -6.65 -9.01
N THR A 171 -21.69 -6.95 -8.18
CA THR A 171 -22.44 -5.97 -7.39
C THR A 171 -21.50 -5.18 -6.46
N TYR A 172 -20.63 -5.88 -5.74
CA TYR A 172 -19.69 -5.21 -4.84
C TYR A 172 -18.66 -4.34 -5.55
N LEU A 173 -18.18 -4.73 -6.73
CA LEU A 173 -17.31 -3.87 -7.53
C LEU A 173 -18.01 -2.58 -7.98
N TYR A 174 -19.30 -2.65 -8.38
CA TYR A 174 -20.10 -1.46 -8.67
C TYR A 174 -20.34 -0.60 -7.42
N VAL A 175 -20.60 -1.21 -6.27
CA VAL A 175 -20.75 -0.51 -4.99
C VAL A 175 -19.45 0.23 -4.62
N LEU A 176 -18.31 -0.42 -4.73
CA LEU A 176 -17.02 0.20 -4.48
C LEU A 176 -16.74 1.34 -5.46
N MET A 177 -17.01 1.14 -6.76
CA MET A 177 -16.90 2.21 -7.76
C MET A 177 -17.82 3.39 -7.42
N ALA A 178 -19.09 3.14 -7.17
CA ALA A 178 -20.08 4.17 -6.88
C ALA A 178 -19.75 4.95 -5.60
N GLY A 179 -19.16 4.29 -4.61
CA GLY A 179 -18.70 4.92 -3.39
C GLY A 179 -17.64 6.03 -3.60
N TYR A 180 -16.83 5.93 -4.65
CA TYR A 180 -15.86 6.98 -4.99
C TYR A 180 -16.50 8.18 -5.69
N LEU A 181 -17.63 8.03 -6.40
CA LEU A 181 -18.18 9.07 -7.28
C LEU A 181 -18.49 10.41 -6.59
N PRO A 182 -19.17 10.44 -5.41
CA PRO A 182 -19.42 11.71 -4.73
C PRO A 182 -18.13 12.45 -4.32
N ALA A 183 -17.15 11.68 -3.81
CA ALA A 183 -15.86 12.24 -3.44
C ALA A 183 -15.07 12.76 -4.66
N LEU A 184 -15.10 12.02 -5.78
CA LEU A 184 -14.49 12.44 -7.04
C LEU A 184 -15.14 13.68 -7.62
N THR A 185 -16.46 13.82 -7.53
CA THR A 185 -17.17 15.02 -7.99
C THR A 185 -16.68 16.25 -7.22
N VAL A 186 -16.66 16.19 -5.89
CA VAL A 186 -16.16 17.29 -5.04
C VAL A 186 -14.67 17.57 -5.32
N ALA A 187 -13.84 16.54 -5.40
CA ALA A 187 -12.42 16.66 -5.66
C ALA A 187 -12.15 17.31 -7.01
N SER A 188 -12.87 16.89 -8.07
CA SER A 188 -12.74 17.45 -9.41
C SER A 188 -13.15 18.92 -9.47
N VAL A 189 -14.27 19.29 -8.85
CA VAL A 189 -14.72 20.70 -8.78
C VAL A 189 -13.64 21.57 -8.14
N VAL A 190 -13.11 21.16 -6.98
CA VAL A 190 -12.07 21.91 -6.26
C VAL A 190 -10.74 21.94 -7.05
N TYR A 191 -10.41 20.85 -7.72
CA TYR A 191 -9.18 20.77 -8.51
C TYR A 191 -9.24 21.63 -9.77
N CYS A 192 -10.36 21.62 -10.49
CA CYS A 192 -10.53 22.30 -11.77
C CYS A 192 -10.77 23.81 -11.68
N GLN A 193 -10.96 24.36 -10.47
CA GLN A 193 -11.22 25.81 -10.27
C GLN A 193 -10.17 26.74 -10.91
N ALA A 194 -8.93 26.26 -11.03
CA ALA A 194 -7.85 27.07 -11.60
C ALA A 194 -6.92 26.18 -12.43
N LEU A 195 -7.24 26.00 -13.70
CA LEU A 195 -6.43 25.34 -14.70
C LEU A 195 -6.07 26.34 -15.79
N ALA A 196 -4.87 26.22 -16.35
CA ALA A 196 -4.43 27.03 -17.49
C ALA A 196 -3.76 26.12 -18.54
N LEU A 197 -3.98 26.42 -19.80
CA LEU A 197 -3.33 25.69 -20.89
C LEU A 197 -1.81 25.88 -20.82
N PRO A 198 -1.01 24.81 -20.88
CA PRO A 198 0.43 24.93 -20.86
C PRO A 198 0.95 25.42 -22.22
N GLY A 199 1.91 26.33 -22.21
CA GLY A 199 2.72 26.58 -23.39
C GLY A 199 3.59 25.36 -23.70
N LYS A 200 4.02 25.23 -24.97
CA LYS A 200 4.79 24.07 -25.45
C LYS A 200 6.03 23.77 -24.59
N ASP A 201 6.80 24.78 -24.23
CA ASP A 201 8.03 24.62 -23.42
C ASP A 201 7.71 24.16 -21.99
N THR A 202 6.63 24.64 -21.41
CA THR A 202 6.15 24.22 -20.09
C THR A 202 5.70 22.76 -20.11
N LEU A 203 4.96 22.37 -21.14
CA LEU A 203 4.53 20.99 -21.33
C LEU A 203 5.73 20.05 -21.45
N ILE A 204 6.66 20.32 -22.38
CA ILE A 204 7.85 19.49 -22.61
C ILE A 204 8.70 19.39 -21.34
N LYS A 205 8.89 20.52 -20.64
CA LYS A 205 9.67 20.55 -19.39
C LYS A 205 9.09 19.60 -18.35
N TYR A 206 7.81 19.69 -18.04
CA TYR A 206 7.21 18.86 -16.99
C TYR A 206 7.07 17.40 -17.42
N LEU A 207 6.76 17.10 -18.68
CA LEU A 207 6.78 15.72 -19.18
C LEU A 207 8.18 15.10 -19.04
N LYS A 208 9.23 15.84 -19.38
CA LYS A 208 10.61 15.37 -19.23
C LYS A 208 10.98 15.07 -17.77
N ILE A 209 10.55 15.93 -16.83
CA ILE A 209 10.74 15.72 -15.38
C ILE A 209 10.05 14.41 -14.96
N HIS A 210 8.78 14.23 -15.29
CA HIS A 210 8.04 13.02 -14.92
C HIS A 210 8.63 11.75 -15.53
N LEU A 211 9.16 11.80 -16.76
CA LEU A 211 9.81 10.65 -17.40
C LEU A 211 11.16 10.33 -16.75
N ILE A 212 12.01 11.33 -16.50
CA ILE A 212 13.36 11.10 -15.96
C ILE A 212 13.32 10.66 -14.51
N ASP A 213 12.58 11.38 -13.66
CA ASP A 213 12.48 11.03 -12.24
C ASP A 213 11.62 9.79 -12.05
N GLY A 214 10.51 9.69 -12.81
CA GLY A 214 9.54 8.61 -12.72
C GLY A 214 10.09 7.25 -13.13
N GLN A 215 10.98 7.16 -14.11
CA GLN A 215 11.53 5.86 -14.55
C GLN A 215 12.28 5.12 -13.44
N TRP A 216 13.12 5.80 -12.68
CA TRP A 216 13.84 5.20 -11.55
C TRP A 216 12.91 4.80 -10.40
N LEU A 217 11.92 5.66 -10.14
CA LEU A 217 10.87 5.37 -9.16
C LEU A 217 10.00 4.18 -9.59
N LEU A 218 9.74 4.04 -10.90
CA LEU A 218 9.00 2.91 -11.46
C LEU A 218 9.76 1.59 -11.26
N TYR A 219 11.05 1.53 -11.59
CA TYR A 219 11.85 0.33 -11.35
C TYR A 219 11.84 -0.06 -9.88
N ALA A 220 12.03 0.92 -8.99
CA ALA A 220 12.00 0.67 -7.55
C ALA A 220 10.61 0.19 -7.08
N ALA A 221 9.54 0.82 -7.53
CA ALA A 221 8.18 0.48 -7.15
C ALA A 221 7.79 -0.93 -7.61
N VAL A 222 8.13 -1.30 -8.86
CA VAL A 222 7.85 -2.64 -9.41
C VAL A 222 8.62 -3.71 -8.63
N VAL A 223 9.92 -3.52 -8.42
CA VAL A 223 10.75 -4.48 -7.67
C VAL A 223 10.24 -4.65 -6.23
N GLN A 224 9.92 -3.54 -5.55
CA GLN A 224 9.38 -3.57 -4.18
C GLN A 224 8.02 -4.26 -4.13
N TRP A 225 7.15 -3.97 -5.10
CA TRP A 225 5.83 -4.57 -5.15
C TRP A 225 5.89 -6.09 -5.35
N PHE A 226 6.67 -6.56 -6.32
CA PHE A 226 6.86 -7.99 -6.55
C PHE A 226 7.55 -8.68 -5.37
N SER A 227 8.57 -8.07 -4.77
CA SER A 227 9.20 -8.61 -3.56
C SER A 227 8.20 -8.88 -2.43
N GLY A 228 7.18 -8.02 -2.27
CA GLY A 228 6.17 -8.16 -1.21
C GLY A 228 4.94 -9.00 -1.57
N ASN A 229 4.61 -9.16 -2.87
CA ASN A 229 3.33 -9.73 -3.29
C ASN A 229 3.47 -11.01 -4.14
N LEU A 230 4.69 -11.37 -4.60
CA LEU A 230 4.88 -12.49 -5.52
C LEU A 230 4.32 -13.81 -4.98
N TYR A 231 4.64 -14.17 -3.73
CA TYR A 231 4.16 -15.41 -3.13
C TYR A 231 2.63 -15.44 -3.01
N VAL A 232 2.02 -14.31 -2.65
CA VAL A 232 0.56 -14.20 -2.52
C VAL A 232 -0.10 -14.32 -3.89
N MET A 233 0.44 -13.66 -4.91
CA MET A 233 -0.09 -13.72 -6.26
C MET A 233 0.06 -15.11 -6.87
N MET A 234 1.25 -15.73 -6.72
CA MET A 234 1.52 -17.06 -7.25
C MET A 234 0.79 -18.17 -6.49
N SER A 235 0.40 -17.94 -5.22
CA SER A 235 -0.45 -18.90 -4.51
C SER A 235 -1.80 -19.09 -5.17
N GLY A 236 -2.38 -18.03 -5.73
CA GLY A 236 -3.63 -18.11 -6.49
C GLY A 236 -3.52 -18.97 -7.75
N LEU A 237 -2.36 -18.95 -8.42
CA LEU A 237 -2.11 -19.70 -9.64
C LEU A 237 -1.72 -21.16 -9.39
N LEU A 238 -0.93 -21.42 -8.34
CA LEU A 238 -0.34 -22.75 -8.09
C LEU A 238 -1.11 -23.59 -7.08
N ILE A 239 -1.81 -22.95 -6.14
CA ILE A 239 -2.55 -23.64 -5.06
C ILE A 239 -4.05 -23.52 -5.28
N GLY A 240 -4.50 -22.30 -5.70
CA GLY A 240 -5.90 -21.96 -5.93
C GLY A 240 -6.27 -20.59 -5.39
N ILE A 241 -7.36 -20.05 -5.91
CA ILE A 241 -7.80 -18.68 -5.62
C ILE A 241 -8.16 -18.46 -4.14
N GLU A 242 -8.62 -19.51 -3.46
CA GLU A 242 -8.88 -19.49 -2.02
C GLU A 242 -7.62 -19.24 -1.19
N ALA A 243 -6.49 -19.86 -1.58
CA ALA A 243 -5.20 -19.66 -0.91
C ALA A 243 -4.75 -18.19 -1.01
N LEU A 244 -4.94 -17.55 -2.17
CA LEU A 244 -4.70 -16.12 -2.34
C LEU A 244 -5.63 -15.30 -1.45
N GLY A 245 -6.93 -15.65 -1.40
CA GLY A 245 -7.93 -15.01 -0.56
C GLY A 245 -7.53 -15.04 0.93
N VAL A 246 -7.16 -16.21 1.44
CA VAL A 246 -6.69 -16.40 2.81
C VAL A 246 -5.47 -15.54 3.12
N LEU A 247 -4.43 -15.63 2.29
CA LEU A 247 -3.21 -14.85 2.50
C LEU A 247 -3.49 -13.35 2.47
N ARG A 248 -4.30 -12.89 1.53
CA ARG A 248 -4.63 -11.46 1.40
C ARG A 248 -5.49 -10.96 2.54
N PHE A 249 -6.48 -11.73 2.98
CA PHE A 249 -7.29 -11.37 4.13
C PHE A 249 -6.41 -11.25 5.40
N ILE A 250 -5.60 -12.27 5.67
CA ILE A 250 -4.71 -12.25 6.82
C ILE A 250 -3.72 -11.07 6.74
N GLN A 251 -3.13 -10.79 5.56
CA GLN A 251 -2.29 -9.60 5.37
C GLN A 251 -3.03 -8.30 5.69
N SER A 252 -4.32 -8.22 5.36
CA SER A 252 -5.11 -7.01 5.62
C SER A 252 -5.29 -6.72 7.11
N LEU A 253 -5.33 -7.73 7.97
CA LEU A 253 -5.38 -7.55 9.43
C LEU A 253 -4.12 -6.83 9.95
N PHE A 254 -2.98 -7.05 9.32
CA PHE A 254 -1.74 -6.33 9.64
C PHE A 254 -1.67 -4.93 9.02
N GLY A 255 -2.65 -4.57 8.18
CA GLY A 255 -2.74 -3.24 7.60
C GLY A 255 -2.77 -2.13 8.66
N LEU A 256 -3.44 -2.34 9.78
CA LEU A 256 -3.45 -1.40 10.91
C LEU A 256 -2.05 -1.20 11.50
N ILE A 257 -1.25 -2.25 11.62
CA ILE A 257 0.14 -2.16 12.08
C ILE A 257 0.98 -1.38 11.09
N ASN A 258 0.79 -1.60 9.78
CA ASN A 258 1.50 -0.84 8.74
C ASN A 258 1.18 0.66 8.79
N ILE A 259 -0.08 1.03 9.09
CA ILE A 259 -0.48 2.43 9.27
C ILE A 259 0.22 3.05 10.49
N LEU A 260 0.27 2.31 11.61
CA LEU A 260 1.00 2.76 12.81
C LEU A 260 2.48 2.96 12.50
N LEU A 261 3.13 1.99 11.83
CA LEU A 261 4.53 2.10 11.42
C LEU A 261 4.76 3.30 10.52
N GLN A 262 3.91 3.52 9.53
CA GLN A 262 4.00 4.67 8.64
C GLN A 262 3.83 6.00 9.39
N THR A 263 2.93 6.05 10.36
CA THR A 263 2.71 7.23 11.20
C THR A 263 3.94 7.51 12.08
N ILE A 264 4.50 6.47 12.71
CA ILE A 264 5.73 6.56 13.48
C ILE A 264 6.88 7.03 12.57
N GLU A 265 7.03 6.46 11.39
CA GLU A 265 8.05 6.84 10.42
C GLU A 265 7.94 8.33 10.04
N ASN A 266 6.76 8.81 9.69
CA ASN A 266 6.53 10.20 9.34
C ASN A 266 6.86 11.19 10.48
N TYR A 267 6.73 10.74 11.74
CA TYR A 267 7.04 11.56 12.91
C TYR A 267 8.51 11.44 13.34
N VAL A 268 9.03 10.23 13.38
CA VAL A 268 10.35 9.92 13.95
C VAL A 268 11.48 10.16 12.94
N LEU A 269 11.28 9.83 11.66
CA LEU A 269 12.34 9.95 10.64
C LEU A 269 12.94 11.34 10.53
N PRO A 270 12.18 12.46 10.51
CA PRO A 270 12.77 13.80 10.51
C PRO A 270 13.58 14.14 11.77
N GLN A 271 13.19 13.58 12.92
CA GLN A 271 13.90 13.79 14.19
C GLN A 271 15.22 13.03 14.18
N LEU A 272 15.20 11.77 13.72
CA LEU A 272 16.39 10.95 13.57
C LEU A 272 17.38 11.55 12.58
N SER A 273 16.89 12.06 11.43
CA SER A 273 17.72 12.72 10.44
C SER A 273 18.43 13.96 11.01
N ARG A 274 17.73 14.80 11.80
CA ARG A 274 18.35 15.93 12.49
C ARG A 274 19.37 15.49 13.53
N ALA A 275 19.07 14.47 14.31
CA ALA A 275 19.98 13.93 15.31
C ALA A 275 21.26 13.36 14.65
N TYR A 276 21.09 12.70 13.49
CA TYR A 276 22.20 12.17 12.71
C TYR A 276 23.13 13.28 12.16
N GLN A 277 22.58 14.43 11.76
CA GLN A 277 23.35 15.58 11.33
C GLN A 277 24.21 16.17 12.47
N VAL A 278 23.83 16.02 13.74
CA VAL A 278 24.62 16.45 14.90
C VAL A 278 25.75 15.45 15.17
N SER A 279 25.42 14.19 15.36
CA SER A 279 26.38 13.08 15.48
C SER A 279 25.68 11.73 15.41
N LEU A 280 26.44 10.69 15.05
CA LEU A 280 25.96 9.32 15.05
C LEU A 280 25.49 8.88 16.45
N GLN A 281 26.17 9.30 17.52
CA GLN A 281 25.80 8.97 18.89
C GLN A 281 24.46 9.59 19.29
N HIS A 282 24.19 10.84 18.91
CA HIS A 282 22.87 11.47 19.13
C HIS A 282 21.76 10.74 18.37
N SER A 283 22.05 10.23 17.17
CA SER A 283 21.05 9.45 16.45
C SER A 283 20.69 8.15 17.17
N TYR A 284 21.65 7.40 17.71
CA TYR A 284 21.38 6.19 18.49
C TYR A 284 20.52 6.47 19.72
N GLN A 285 20.82 7.50 20.48
CA GLN A 285 20.00 7.92 21.64
C GLN A 285 18.58 8.31 21.21
N ALA A 286 18.45 9.00 20.08
CA ALA A 286 17.14 9.37 19.54
C ALA A 286 16.34 8.14 19.09
N PHE A 287 16.98 7.11 18.51
CA PHE A 287 16.35 5.84 18.17
C PHE A 287 15.78 5.15 19.42
N GLN A 288 16.59 4.97 20.44
CA GLN A 288 16.19 4.30 21.68
C GLN A 288 15.01 5.01 22.36
N LYS A 289 15.10 6.35 22.48
CA LYS A 289 14.07 7.19 23.10
C LYS A 289 12.75 7.19 22.33
N SER A 290 12.82 7.13 21.00
CA SER A 290 11.66 7.34 20.14
C SER A 290 10.94 6.04 19.76
N LEU A 291 11.63 4.90 19.72
CA LEU A 291 11.07 3.67 19.15
C LEU A 291 10.75 2.58 20.18
N GLY A 292 11.49 2.47 21.27
CA GLY A 292 11.37 1.33 22.21
C GLY A 292 9.96 1.12 22.74
N ALA A 293 9.28 2.18 23.20
CA ALA A 293 7.92 2.08 23.72
C ALA A 293 6.91 1.66 22.64
N TYR A 294 7.04 2.20 21.40
CA TYR A 294 6.15 1.82 20.28
C TYR A 294 6.36 0.37 19.85
N GLN A 295 7.63 -0.08 19.79
CA GLN A 295 7.95 -1.46 19.46
C GLN A 295 7.34 -2.43 20.47
N LEU A 296 7.48 -2.16 21.78
CA LEU A 296 6.89 -3.00 22.84
C LEU A 296 5.36 -3.05 22.75
N ALA A 297 4.71 -1.92 22.51
CA ALA A 297 3.24 -1.87 22.36
C ALA A 297 2.77 -2.70 21.16
N ILE A 298 3.45 -2.59 20.00
CA ILE A 298 3.11 -3.36 18.81
C ILE A 298 3.38 -4.85 19.03
N LEU A 299 4.52 -5.22 19.64
CA LEU A 299 4.82 -6.61 19.97
C LEU A 299 3.80 -7.22 20.93
N GLY A 300 3.31 -6.45 21.92
CA GLY A 300 2.19 -6.85 22.77
C GLY A 300 0.90 -7.13 21.98
N GLY A 301 0.56 -6.25 21.05
CA GLY A 301 -0.57 -6.47 20.12
C GLY A 301 -0.39 -7.69 19.22
N LEU A 302 0.82 -7.94 18.72
CA LEU A 302 1.15 -9.14 17.95
C LEU A 302 1.04 -10.41 18.78
N ALA A 303 1.45 -10.39 20.05
CA ALA A 303 1.28 -11.51 20.97
C ALA A 303 -0.21 -11.84 21.17
N LEU A 304 -1.06 -10.83 21.36
CA LEU A 304 -2.51 -11.04 21.43
C LEU A 304 -3.05 -11.66 20.13
N LEU A 305 -2.65 -11.17 18.95
CA LEU A 305 -3.04 -11.76 17.68
C LEU A 305 -2.58 -13.21 17.52
N PHE A 306 -1.43 -13.58 18.08
CA PHE A 306 -0.92 -14.95 18.02
C PHE A 306 -1.78 -15.90 18.87
N PHE A 307 -2.07 -15.53 20.11
CA PHE A 307 -2.84 -16.38 21.04
C PHE A 307 -4.31 -16.48 20.63
N PHE A 308 -4.91 -15.37 20.19
CA PHE A 308 -6.32 -15.28 19.80
C PHE A 308 -6.52 -15.40 18.28
N ALA A 309 -5.64 -16.10 17.57
CA ALA A 309 -5.67 -16.18 16.10
C ALA A 309 -6.99 -16.75 15.57
N GLU A 310 -7.54 -17.78 16.20
CA GLU A 310 -8.79 -18.42 15.77
C GLU A 310 -10.00 -17.52 16.03
N GLU A 311 -10.05 -16.87 17.18
CA GLU A 311 -11.11 -15.93 17.54
C GLU A 311 -11.10 -14.71 16.61
N VAL A 312 -9.92 -14.18 16.30
CA VAL A 312 -9.78 -13.06 15.38
C VAL A 312 -10.25 -13.42 13.98
N LEU A 313 -9.89 -14.60 13.46
CA LEU A 313 -10.35 -15.06 12.15
C LEU A 313 -11.86 -15.33 12.13
N ARG A 314 -12.43 -15.84 13.22
CA ARG A 314 -13.88 -16.05 13.35
C ARG A 314 -14.63 -14.72 13.43
N LEU A 315 -14.10 -13.73 14.14
CA LEU A 315 -14.75 -12.43 14.31
C LEU A 315 -14.61 -11.53 13.08
N ALA A 316 -13.41 -11.44 12.51
CA ALA A 316 -13.12 -10.56 11.39
C ALA A 316 -13.41 -11.20 10.03
N GLY A 317 -13.28 -12.52 9.92
CA GLY A 317 -13.59 -13.31 8.72
C GLY A 317 -14.90 -14.06 8.85
N SER A 318 -14.84 -15.34 8.53
CA SER A 318 -15.92 -16.33 8.70
C SER A 318 -15.36 -17.63 9.26
N ALA A 319 -16.23 -18.61 9.53
CA ALA A 319 -15.82 -19.94 9.98
C ALA A 319 -14.84 -20.62 9.00
N GLU A 320 -14.94 -20.33 7.70
CA GLU A 320 -14.07 -20.86 6.65
C GLU A 320 -12.59 -20.45 6.81
N PHE A 321 -12.31 -19.31 7.46
CA PHE A 321 -10.94 -18.84 7.69
C PHE A 321 -10.29 -19.42 8.95
N VAL A 322 -11.07 -19.99 9.89
CA VAL A 322 -10.54 -20.52 11.16
C VAL A 322 -9.50 -21.62 10.98
N PRO A 323 -9.63 -22.56 10.02
CA PRO A 323 -8.58 -23.56 9.76
C PRO A 323 -7.21 -22.98 9.40
N TYR A 324 -7.18 -21.72 8.95
CA TYR A 324 -5.95 -21.02 8.56
C TYR A 324 -5.32 -20.18 9.70
N ALA A 325 -5.69 -20.44 10.96
CA ALA A 325 -5.10 -19.74 12.11
C ALA A 325 -3.56 -19.91 12.18
N TYR A 326 -3.03 -21.03 11.68
CA TYR A 326 -1.60 -21.22 11.56
C TYR A 326 -0.92 -20.22 10.60
N VAL A 327 -1.61 -19.80 9.53
CA VAL A 327 -1.15 -18.76 8.60
C VAL A 327 -1.06 -17.41 9.31
N LEU A 328 -2.09 -17.07 10.10
CA LEU A 328 -2.08 -15.85 10.90
C LEU A 328 -0.92 -15.84 11.91
N ARG A 329 -0.71 -16.96 12.62
CA ARG A 329 0.43 -17.11 13.54
C ARG A 329 1.77 -16.97 12.82
N GLY A 330 1.92 -17.57 11.63
CA GLY A 330 3.11 -17.40 10.78
C GLY A 330 3.34 -15.95 10.34
N MET A 331 2.27 -15.23 9.97
CA MET A 331 2.33 -13.80 9.65
C MET A 331 2.66 -12.94 10.87
N VAL A 332 2.20 -13.29 12.07
CA VAL A 332 2.65 -12.64 13.31
C VAL A 332 4.17 -12.76 13.44
N PHE A 333 4.73 -13.93 13.19
CA PHE A 333 6.18 -14.15 13.24
C PHE A 333 6.93 -13.26 12.24
N LEU A 334 6.43 -13.15 11.01
CA LEU A 334 6.95 -12.21 10.01
C LEU A 334 6.95 -10.77 10.53
N TYR A 335 5.85 -10.32 11.13
CA TYR A 335 5.75 -8.96 11.65
C TYR A 335 6.61 -8.71 12.88
N VAL A 336 6.84 -9.71 13.73
CA VAL A 336 7.83 -9.63 14.82
C VAL A 336 9.22 -9.33 14.26
N ILE A 337 9.64 -10.03 13.19
CA ILE A 337 10.91 -9.75 12.50
C ILE A 337 10.94 -8.32 11.95
N ILE A 338 9.86 -7.88 11.30
CA ILE A 338 9.75 -6.51 10.76
C ILE A 338 9.90 -5.47 11.87
N ILE A 339 9.18 -5.64 13.00
CA ILE A 339 9.18 -4.68 14.10
C ILE A 339 10.55 -4.61 14.79
N ILE A 340 11.15 -5.77 15.06
CA ILE A 340 12.48 -5.81 15.68
C ILE A 340 13.50 -5.11 14.78
N ALA A 341 13.46 -5.38 13.48
CA ALA A 341 14.41 -4.81 12.52
C ALA A 341 14.04 -3.41 12.02
N TYR A 342 12.94 -2.82 12.48
CA TYR A 342 12.46 -1.52 12.02
C TYR A 342 13.47 -0.37 12.19
N PRO A 343 14.26 -0.28 13.29
CA PRO A 343 15.31 0.71 13.44
C PRO A 343 16.39 0.61 12.35
N ILE A 344 16.73 -0.60 11.90
CA ILE A 344 17.72 -0.84 10.83
C ILE A 344 17.24 -0.20 9.52
N ARG A 345 15.97 -0.42 9.17
CA ARG A 345 15.33 0.18 8.00
C ARG A 345 15.38 1.72 8.05
N LEU A 346 15.09 2.31 9.21
CA LEU A 346 15.14 3.76 9.38
C LEU A 346 16.57 4.28 9.28
N LEU A 347 17.55 3.56 9.84
CA LEU A 347 18.96 3.96 9.78
C LEU A 347 19.46 3.99 8.32
N ILE A 348 19.18 2.97 7.51
CA ILE A 348 19.51 2.96 6.07
C ILE A 348 18.94 4.19 5.35
N ARG A 349 17.74 4.63 5.72
CA ARG A 349 17.08 5.77 5.08
C ARG A 349 17.68 7.12 5.49
N ILE A 350 18.01 7.32 6.77
CA ILE A 350 18.64 8.59 7.21
C ILE A 350 20.09 8.74 6.78
N THR A 351 20.76 7.62 6.47
CA THR A 351 22.12 7.60 5.92
C THR A 351 22.16 7.76 4.40
N GLU A 352 20.98 7.91 3.75
CA GLU A 352 20.82 8.10 2.30
C GLU A 352 21.47 7.00 1.44
N LEU A 353 21.61 5.78 1.97
CA LEU A 353 22.15 4.61 1.26
C LEU A 353 21.12 4.01 0.28
N ASN A 354 20.56 4.88 -0.58
CA ASN A 354 19.44 4.54 -1.47
C ASN A 354 19.75 3.41 -2.44
N LYS A 355 20.98 3.33 -2.96
CA LYS A 355 21.41 2.23 -3.86
C LYS A 355 21.38 0.89 -3.13
N SER A 356 21.85 0.84 -1.91
CA SER A 356 21.83 -0.37 -1.08
C SER A 356 20.42 -0.74 -0.62
N TYR A 357 19.59 0.27 -0.37
CA TYR A 357 18.17 0.07 -0.08
C TYR A 357 17.47 -0.64 -1.25
N PHE A 358 17.66 -0.15 -2.48
CA PHE A 358 17.13 -0.77 -3.69
C PHE A 358 17.72 -2.18 -3.95
N ALA A 359 19.03 -2.33 -3.80
CA ALA A 359 19.71 -3.62 -4.03
C ALA A 359 19.16 -4.73 -3.11
N ALA A 360 18.83 -4.41 -1.86
CA ALA A 360 18.23 -5.37 -0.94
C ALA A 360 16.86 -5.89 -1.46
N TYR A 361 16.00 -4.98 -1.94
CA TYR A 361 14.72 -5.38 -2.55
C TYR A 361 14.92 -6.20 -3.84
N LEU A 362 15.91 -5.86 -4.64
CA LEU A 362 16.23 -6.61 -5.86
C LEU A 362 16.68 -8.05 -5.53
N ILE A 363 17.58 -8.21 -4.55
CA ILE A 363 18.04 -9.53 -4.09
C ILE A 363 16.87 -10.35 -3.53
N SER A 364 16.04 -9.71 -2.70
CA SER A 364 14.84 -10.34 -2.14
C SER A 364 13.84 -10.75 -3.24
N PHE A 365 13.61 -9.92 -4.25
CA PHE A 365 12.77 -10.25 -5.39
C PHE A 365 13.32 -11.41 -6.22
N LEU A 366 14.63 -11.41 -6.51
CA LEU A 366 15.26 -12.51 -7.23
C LEU A 366 15.15 -13.85 -6.46
N PHE A 367 15.33 -13.82 -5.14
CA PHE A 367 15.08 -14.98 -4.30
C PHE A 367 13.61 -15.44 -4.43
N SER A 368 12.65 -14.53 -4.34
CA SER A 368 11.23 -14.87 -4.51
C SER A 368 10.97 -15.53 -5.86
N LEU A 369 11.56 -14.98 -6.93
CA LEU A 369 11.38 -15.47 -8.30
C LEU A 369 11.97 -16.88 -8.50
N LEU A 370 13.04 -17.19 -7.80
CA LEU A 370 13.69 -18.52 -7.89
C LEU A 370 13.02 -19.58 -7.00
N SER A 371 12.40 -19.16 -5.89
CA SER A 371 11.93 -20.09 -4.85
C SER A 371 10.41 -20.26 -4.78
N TYR A 372 9.60 -19.35 -5.40
CA TYR A 372 8.15 -19.38 -5.24
C TYR A 372 7.54 -20.72 -5.66
N GLN A 373 7.95 -21.26 -6.81
CA GLN A 373 7.41 -22.50 -7.30
C GLN A 373 7.70 -23.66 -6.33
N PHE A 374 8.95 -23.81 -5.91
CA PHE A 374 9.33 -24.84 -4.96
C PHE A 374 8.57 -24.72 -3.63
N LEU A 375 8.53 -23.53 -3.04
CA LEU A 375 7.88 -23.32 -1.75
C LEU A 375 6.38 -23.55 -1.80
N LEU A 376 5.72 -23.05 -2.85
CA LEU A 376 4.27 -23.15 -2.98
C LEU A 376 3.82 -24.58 -3.32
N THR A 377 4.53 -25.29 -4.20
CA THR A 377 4.15 -26.66 -4.59
C THR A 377 4.39 -27.67 -3.49
N HIS A 378 5.45 -27.52 -2.66
CA HIS A 378 5.76 -28.50 -1.61
C HIS A 378 5.12 -28.16 -0.26
N PHE A 379 4.92 -26.89 0.05
CA PHE A 379 4.43 -26.47 1.37
C PHE A 379 3.09 -25.70 1.31
N GLY A 380 2.50 -25.54 0.14
CA GLY A 380 1.21 -24.86 -0.02
C GLY A 380 1.21 -23.44 0.55
N VAL A 381 0.15 -23.07 1.26
CA VAL A 381 -0.01 -21.74 1.90
C VAL A 381 1.09 -21.47 2.95
N THR A 382 1.54 -22.49 3.67
CA THR A 382 2.68 -22.37 4.59
C THR A 382 3.95 -21.96 3.85
N GLY A 383 4.16 -22.49 2.62
CA GLY A 383 5.27 -22.11 1.75
C GLY A 383 5.26 -20.63 1.37
N ALA A 384 4.06 -20.05 1.15
CA ALA A 384 3.94 -18.62 0.93
C ALA A 384 4.41 -17.79 2.14
N VAL A 385 3.99 -18.18 3.34
CA VAL A 385 4.40 -17.52 4.59
C VAL A 385 5.89 -17.65 4.83
N LEU A 386 6.45 -18.87 4.65
CA LEU A 386 7.90 -19.11 4.75
C LEU A 386 8.67 -18.25 3.74
N GLY A 387 8.20 -18.17 2.51
CA GLY A 387 8.80 -17.32 1.48
C GLY A 387 8.84 -15.86 1.87
N LEU A 388 7.75 -15.32 2.43
CA LEU A 388 7.70 -13.95 2.93
C LEU A 388 8.65 -13.72 4.12
N ILE A 389 8.76 -14.70 5.04
CA ILE A 389 9.70 -14.63 6.17
C ILE A 389 11.14 -14.60 5.68
N ILE A 390 11.52 -15.54 4.79
CA ILE A 390 12.88 -15.61 4.23
C ILE A 390 13.20 -14.32 3.45
N ASN A 391 12.24 -13.84 2.67
CA ASN A 391 12.34 -12.54 1.97
C ASN A 391 12.70 -11.40 2.92
N GLN A 392 11.98 -11.32 4.04
CA GLN A 392 12.22 -10.28 5.03
C GLN A 392 13.60 -10.44 5.71
N LEU A 393 14.03 -11.69 5.98
CA LEU A 393 15.35 -11.96 6.51
C LEU A 393 16.46 -11.57 5.53
N ILE A 394 16.29 -11.82 4.24
CA ILE A 394 17.23 -11.40 3.18
C ILE A 394 17.35 -9.87 3.15
N LEU A 395 16.23 -9.14 3.20
CA LEU A 395 16.24 -7.68 3.28
C LEU A 395 17.04 -7.19 4.48
N GLN A 396 16.76 -7.72 5.66
CA GLN A 396 17.44 -7.33 6.89
C GLN A 396 18.92 -7.67 6.87
N ALA A 397 19.26 -8.88 6.45
CA ALA A 397 20.67 -9.33 6.33
C ALA A 397 21.45 -8.43 5.38
N THR A 398 20.87 -8.09 4.22
CA THR A 398 21.51 -7.19 3.25
C THR A 398 21.76 -5.80 3.85
N TRP A 399 20.77 -5.22 4.54
CA TRP A 399 20.92 -3.93 5.19
C TRP A 399 21.93 -3.96 6.34
N LEU A 400 21.95 -5.04 7.13
CA LEU A 400 22.95 -5.24 8.20
C LEU A 400 24.36 -5.31 7.65
N ILE A 401 24.59 -6.05 6.57
CA ILE A 401 25.89 -6.16 5.90
C ILE A 401 26.35 -4.77 5.40
N VAL A 402 25.45 -4.02 4.77
CA VAL A 402 25.75 -2.69 4.26
C VAL A 402 26.09 -1.73 5.39
N LEU A 403 25.31 -1.71 6.47
CA LEU A 403 25.58 -0.86 7.63
C LEU A 403 26.90 -1.22 8.30
N HIS A 404 27.19 -2.51 8.45
CA HIS A 404 28.46 -2.99 9.01
C HIS A 404 29.66 -2.55 8.16
N LYS A 405 29.58 -2.69 6.82
CA LYS A 405 30.61 -2.21 5.88
C LYS A 405 30.84 -0.69 5.98
N ASN A 406 29.81 0.07 6.30
CA ASN A 406 29.88 1.51 6.52
C ASN A 406 30.20 1.88 8.00
N GLN A 407 30.68 0.94 8.78
CA GLN A 407 31.11 1.11 10.18
C GLN A 407 30.02 1.56 11.16
N PHE A 408 28.74 1.30 10.84
CA PHE A 408 27.64 1.54 11.76
C PHE A 408 27.51 0.40 12.78
N ASN A 409 27.49 0.74 14.06
CA ASN A 409 27.23 -0.24 15.11
C ASN A 409 25.71 -0.38 15.34
N VAL A 410 25.11 -1.38 14.70
CA VAL A 410 23.67 -1.61 14.73
C VAL A 410 23.17 -1.97 16.14
N TRP A 411 23.99 -2.62 16.97
CA TRP A 411 23.61 -2.97 18.34
C TRP A 411 23.29 -1.75 19.21
N LYS A 412 23.96 -0.61 18.96
CA LYS A 412 23.66 0.66 19.63
C LYS A 412 22.27 1.23 19.32
N LEU A 413 21.53 0.65 18.38
CA LEU A 413 20.12 1.00 18.17
C LEU A 413 19.22 0.47 19.29
N TYR A 414 19.64 -0.60 19.95
CA TYR A 414 18.84 -1.36 20.94
C TYR A 414 19.38 -1.27 22.36
N THR A 415 20.69 -1.03 22.52
CA THR A 415 21.37 -0.96 23.83
C THR A 415 21.83 0.46 24.10
N SER A 416 21.57 0.95 25.34
CA SER A 416 22.04 2.26 25.84
C SER A 416 23.55 2.28 26.06
#